data_84794aa5d36102ecf18ee69cbae55a8f
#
_entry.id   84794aa5d36102ecf18ee69cbae55a8f
#
_cell.length_a   1.000
_cell.length_b   1.000
_cell.length_c   1.000
_cell.angle_alpha   90.00
_cell.angle_beta   90.00
_cell.angle_gamma   90.00
#
_symmetry.space_group_name_H-M   'P 1'
#
loop_
_entity.id
_entity.type
_entity.pdbx_description
1 polymer ?
#
loop_
_entity_poly.entity_id
_entity_poly.type
_entity_poly.pdbx_seq_one_letter_code
_entity_poly.pdbx_strand_id
1 'polypeptide(L)'
;MNVKRTKKAEKRVDTSYLSSLGIKAYGHNNLYPQEVKAIIEASPNGSTCVERRATYIEGNGIVSQVLADTVCDFFGATFDDLHHLCSEDMAYFDGFAIHINYNAFGEIVSATHIPFENCRLEEADENGYIRHVVVHPDWSGKTTRNGKAVKVNKDNCDFIDIFNPDRYVVQQQILSAGGVQFYKGQVLYITRSGKNQYCVPIADTVLTEMSGDEAVSNVLCRNVRNNFLPAGVLVTKRGQSSEDDDIGFAEDVAKLQGDMNALKILHIEVENDESKPEFLPFNSKNYDKEFTATTAKFIDNIYARFNQEQFHRLRTGAIGFSGDLANDVKLEYAEQVTRQQRMLTRAYKAVLEHWTPNTLPYNGMEDIKIEPLIKSVTNGTN
;
A
#
# COMPACT_ATOMS: atom_id res chain seq x y z
N MET A 1 -7.19 26.33 -38.36
CA MET A 1 -7.92 25.60 -37.32
C MET A 1 -6.91 25.04 -36.33
N ASN A 2 -6.66 25.70 -35.18
CA ASN A 2 -5.69 25.26 -34.20
C ASN A 2 -6.33 24.18 -33.32
N VAL A 3 -6.01 22.92 -33.59
CA VAL A 3 -6.39 21.80 -32.72
C VAL A 3 -5.58 21.93 -31.43
N LYS A 4 -6.22 22.41 -30.35
CA LYS A 4 -5.61 22.32 -29.01
C LYS A 4 -5.40 20.87 -28.68
N ARG A 5 -4.14 20.44 -28.62
CA ARG A 5 -3.78 19.12 -28.06
C ARG A 5 -4.33 19.05 -26.65
N THR A 6 -5.25 18.11 -26.41
CA THR A 6 -5.67 17.75 -25.04
C THR A 6 -4.42 17.43 -24.24
N LYS A 7 -4.25 18.05 -23.08
CA LYS A 7 -3.19 17.66 -22.12
C LYS A 7 -3.28 16.15 -21.90
N LYS A 8 -2.18 15.45 -22.15
CA LYS A 8 -2.07 14.04 -21.79
C LYS A 8 -2.37 13.94 -20.30
N ALA A 9 -3.26 13.03 -19.90
CA ALA A 9 -3.50 12.78 -18.48
C ALA A 9 -2.15 12.52 -17.80
N GLU A 10 -1.86 13.26 -16.75
CA GLU A 10 -0.63 13.07 -15.97
C GLU A 10 -0.61 11.64 -15.45
N LYS A 11 0.49 10.95 -15.67
CA LYS A 11 0.68 9.62 -15.07
C LYS A 11 0.77 9.83 -13.56
N ARG A 12 -0.10 9.18 -12.79
CA ARG A 12 -0.08 9.25 -11.32
C ARG A 12 1.24 8.74 -10.75
N VAL A 13 1.85 7.76 -11.40
CA VAL A 13 3.18 7.27 -11.05
C VAL A 13 4.19 7.87 -12.01
N ASP A 14 4.93 8.86 -11.54
CA ASP A 14 6.13 9.37 -12.23
C ASP A 14 7.30 8.44 -11.92
N THR A 15 8.15 8.23 -12.93
CA THR A 15 9.32 7.36 -12.85
C THR A 15 10.55 8.10 -13.34
N SER A 16 10.81 9.30 -12.83
CA SER A 16 12.00 10.07 -13.17
C SER A 16 13.28 9.38 -12.65
N TYR A 17 14.39 9.65 -13.33
CA TYR A 17 15.70 9.15 -12.90
C TYR A 17 16.30 10.04 -11.80
N LEU A 18 16.69 9.42 -10.70
CA LEU A 18 17.40 10.07 -9.59
C LEU A 18 18.89 9.79 -9.71
N SER A 19 19.63 10.66 -10.44
CA SER A 19 21.05 10.49 -10.73
C SER A 19 21.94 10.39 -9.48
N SER A 20 21.55 11.06 -8.40
CA SER A 20 22.29 11.01 -7.12
C SER A 20 22.29 9.62 -6.50
N LEU A 21 21.26 8.82 -6.75
CA LEU A 21 21.10 7.47 -6.21
C LEU A 21 21.33 6.38 -7.28
N GLY A 22 21.25 6.74 -8.56
CA GLY A 22 21.34 5.77 -9.67
C GLY A 22 20.09 4.92 -9.82
N ILE A 23 18.95 5.39 -9.36
CA ILE A 23 17.69 4.66 -9.35
C ILE A 23 16.60 5.37 -10.14
N LYS A 24 15.60 4.62 -10.51
CA LYS A 24 14.34 5.13 -11.03
C LYS A 24 13.41 5.48 -9.86
N ALA A 25 12.93 6.72 -9.79
CA ALA A 25 12.01 7.12 -8.75
C ALA A 25 10.68 6.35 -8.83
N TYR A 26 10.10 6.02 -7.69
CA TYR A 26 8.76 5.46 -7.62
C TYR A 26 7.78 6.54 -7.16
N GLY A 27 7.17 7.22 -8.13
CA GLY A 27 6.36 8.41 -7.91
C GLY A 27 7.18 9.71 -7.90
N HIS A 28 6.50 10.82 -7.77
CA HIS A 28 7.08 12.17 -7.89
C HIS A 28 8.23 12.44 -6.88
N ASN A 29 8.04 12.00 -5.64
CA ASN A 29 8.98 12.20 -4.52
C ASN A 29 9.69 10.91 -4.09
N ASN A 30 9.59 9.85 -4.89
CA ASN A 30 10.09 8.51 -4.57
C ASN A 30 9.43 7.84 -3.34
N LEU A 31 8.25 8.31 -2.91
CA LEU A 31 7.51 7.82 -1.74
C LEU A 31 6.14 7.22 -2.08
N TYR A 32 5.84 7.04 -3.37
CA TYR A 32 4.52 6.59 -3.81
C TYR A 32 4.01 5.32 -3.10
N PRO A 33 4.79 4.24 -2.90
CA PRO A 33 4.31 3.07 -2.19
C PRO A 33 3.94 3.36 -0.73
N GLN A 34 4.76 4.15 -0.03
CA GLN A 34 4.53 4.53 1.35
C GLN A 34 3.27 5.41 1.48
N GLU A 35 3.07 6.34 0.54
CA GLU A 35 1.89 7.21 0.50
C GLU A 35 0.61 6.40 0.23
N VAL A 36 0.66 5.47 -0.73
CA VAL A 36 -0.47 4.57 -1.03
C VAL A 36 -0.84 3.74 0.20
N LYS A 37 0.15 3.14 0.86
CA LYS A 37 -0.07 2.34 2.07
C LYS A 37 -0.69 3.17 3.18
N ALA A 38 -0.15 4.35 3.45
CA ALA A 38 -0.66 5.26 4.47
C ALA A 38 -2.11 5.68 4.22
N ILE A 39 -2.49 5.98 2.97
CA ILE A 39 -3.87 6.34 2.60
C ILE A 39 -4.81 5.14 2.78
N ILE A 40 -4.38 3.93 2.38
CA ILE A 40 -5.19 2.71 2.56
C ILE A 40 -5.42 2.45 4.04
N GLU A 41 -4.37 2.48 4.86
CA GLU A 41 -4.43 2.21 6.30
C GLU A 41 -5.26 3.24 7.07
N ALA A 42 -5.26 4.49 6.60
CA ALA A 42 -6.07 5.56 7.20
C ALA A 42 -7.57 5.46 6.85
N SER A 43 -7.94 4.81 5.73
CA SER A 43 -9.33 4.63 5.30
C SER A 43 -9.95 3.36 5.91
N PRO A 44 -11.02 3.46 6.74
CA PRO A 44 -11.68 2.29 7.32
C PRO A 44 -12.22 1.30 6.29
N ASN A 45 -12.75 1.81 5.16
CA ASN A 45 -13.27 0.94 4.10
C ASN A 45 -12.15 0.47 3.17
N GLY A 46 -11.13 1.29 2.95
CA GLY A 46 -9.95 0.94 2.16
C GLY A 46 -9.15 -0.20 2.78
N SER A 47 -8.81 -0.10 4.07
CA SER A 47 -8.11 -1.17 4.82
C SER A 47 -8.90 -2.46 4.80
N THR A 48 -10.22 -2.41 5.09
CA THR A 48 -11.10 -3.59 5.03
C THR A 48 -11.06 -4.29 3.66
N CYS A 49 -11.05 -3.53 2.56
CA CYS A 49 -11.00 -4.10 1.22
C CYS A 49 -9.65 -4.75 0.90
N VAL A 50 -8.54 -4.11 1.32
CA VAL A 50 -7.20 -4.64 1.09
C VAL A 50 -6.91 -5.85 1.97
N GLU A 51 -7.29 -5.82 3.26
CA GLU A 51 -7.16 -6.97 4.17
C GLU A 51 -7.93 -8.20 3.67
N ARG A 52 -9.17 -7.99 3.22
CA ARG A 52 -9.94 -9.09 2.60
C ARG A 52 -9.24 -9.61 1.35
N ARG A 53 -8.71 -8.71 0.52
CA ARG A 53 -7.95 -9.10 -0.67
C ARG A 53 -6.72 -9.92 -0.30
N ALA A 54 -5.97 -9.53 0.74
CA ALA A 54 -4.82 -10.27 1.24
C ALA A 54 -5.22 -11.68 1.68
N THR A 55 -6.27 -11.80 2.51
CA THR A 55 -6.79 -13.10 2.99
C THR A 55 -7.18 -14.03 1.83
N TYR A 56 -7.80 -13.51 0.76
CA TYR A 56 -8.17 -14.34 -0.39
C TYR A 56 -6.98 -14.71 -1.28
N ILE A 57 -5.96 -13.84 -1.38
CA ILE A 57 -4.72 -14.13 -2.10
C ILE A 57 -3.93 -15.21 -1.35
N GLU A 58 -3.80 -15.09 -0.04
CA GLU A 58 -3.15 -16.06 0.83
C GLU A 58 -3.87 -17.43 0.80
N GLY A 59 -5.20 -17.40 0.80
CA GLY A 59 -6.02 -18.60 0.84
C GLY A 59 -5.91 -19.31 2.18
N ASN A 60 -5.88 -20.65 2.15
CA ASN A 60 -5.60 -21.50 3.31
C ASN A 60 -4.10 -21.90 3.39
N GLY A 61 -3.21 -21.08 2.80
CA GLY A 61 -1.79 -21.34 2.78
C GLY A 61 -1.34 -22.30 1.67
N ILE A 62 -0.15 -22.86 1.84
CA ILE A 62 0.46 -23.80 0.90
C ILE A 62 -0.11 -25.20 1.12
N VAL A 63 -0.59 -25.84 0.04
CA VAL A 63 -1.21 -27.19 0.10
C VAL A 63 -0.29 -28.25 0.75
N SER A 64 1.00 -28.20 0.45
CA SER A 64 1.97 -29.09 1.08
C SER A 64 2.34 -28.63 2.48
N GLN A 65 1.82 -29.28 3.51
CA GLN A 65 2.15 -28.97 4.90
C GLN A 65 3.66 -29.09 5.17
N VAL A 66 4.35 -30.04 4.55
CA VAL A 66 5.80 -30.20 4.69
C VAL A 66 6.55 -28.98 4.18
N LEU A 67 6.10 -28.38 3.05
CA LEU A 67 6.69 -27.16 2.55
C LEU A 67 6.30 -25.96 3.43
N ALA A 68 5.03 -25.83 3.81
CA ALA A 68 4.54 -24.76 4.66
C ALA A 68 5.35 -24.64 5.96
N ASP A 69 5.62 -25.78 6.63
CA ASP A 69 6.36 -25.83 7.90
C ASP A 69 7.89 -25.78 7.72
N THR A 70 8.40 -25.84 6.48
CA THR A 70 9.84 -25.77 6.21
C THR A 70 10.39 -24.38 6.49
N VAL A 71 11.38 -24.31 7.37
CA VAL A 71 12.08 -23.05 7.67
C VAL A 71 12.86 -22.59 6.44
N CYS A 72 12.61 -21.36 6.02
CA CYS A 72 13.19 -20.79 4.80
C CYS A 72 14.20 -19.66 5.05
N ASP A 73 14.39 -19.24 6.31
CA ASP A 73 15.35 -18.20 6.66
C ASP A 73 16.20 -18.55 7.90
N PHE A 74 17.13 -17.65 8.25
CA PHE A 74 18.02 -17.83 9.41
C PHE A 74 17.37 -17.45 10.76
N PHE A 75 16.16 -16.87 10.73
CA PHE A 75 15.44 -16.42 11.90
C PHE A 75 14.35 -17.39 12.35
N GLY A 76 14.12 -18.44 11.58
CA GLY A 76 13.13 -19.45 11.86
C GLY A 76 11.79 -19.22 11.17
N ALA A 77 11.68 -18.25 10.26
CA ALA A 77 10.48 -18.07 9.46
C ALA A 77 10.27 -19.24 8.51
N THR A 78 9.01 -19.66 8.40
CA THR A 78 8.59 -20.76 7.54
C THR A 78 8.22 -20.27 6.14
N PHE A 79 8.03 -21.21 5.21
CA PHE A 79 7.49 -20.86 3.89
C PHE A 79 6.07 -20.30 3.96
N ASP A 80 5.29 -20.69 4.96
CA ASP A 80 3.95 -20.14 5.17
C ASP A 80 4.01 -18.68 5.66
N ASP A 81 4.95 -18.36 6.57
CA ASP A 81 5.20 -16.95 6.96
C ASP A 81 5.64 -16.10 5.77
N LEU A 82 6.53 -16.63 4.92
CA LEU A 82 6.95 -15.95 3.70
C LEU A 82 5.76 -15.74 2.75
N HIS A 83 4.89 -16.74 2.61
CA HIS A 83 3.70 -16.67 1.77
C HIS A 83 2.72 -15.62 2.28
N HIS A 84 2.48 -15.56 3.60
CA HIS A 84 1.65 -14.54 4.23
C HIS A 84 2.13 -13.12 3.85
N LEU A 85 3.41 -12.81 4.11
CA LEU A 85 3.97 -11.48 3.84
C LEU A 85 3.97 -11.12 2.34
N CYS A 86 4.26 -12.09 1.46
CA CYS A 86 4.18 -11.88 0.01
C CYS A 86 2.73 -11.64 -0.46
N SER A 87 1.75 -12.26 0.20
CA SER A 87 0.33 -12.10 -0.10
C SER A 87 -0.19 -10.72 0.33
N GLU A 88 0.28 -10.20 1.46
CA GLU A 88 0.02 -8.83 1.89
C GLU A 88 0.56 -7.82 0.88
N ASP A 89 1.85 -7.90 0.52
CA ASP A 89 2.45 -7.01 -0.47
C ASP A 89 1.71 -7.07 -1.81
N MET A 90 1.32 -8.27 -2.25
CA MET A 90 0.52 -8.45 -3.46
C MET A 90 -0.85 -7.78 -3.36
N ALA A 91 -1.46 -7.75 -2.17
CA ALA A 91 -2.74 -7.08 -1.95
C ALA A 91 -2.62 -5.56 -1.99
N TYR A 92 -1.58 -5.00 -1.39
CA TYR A 92 -1.32 -3.57 -1.35
C TYR A 92 -0.80 -3.02 -2.68
N PHE A 93 0.19 -3.69 -3.28
CA PHE A 93 1.02 -3.13 -4.36
C PHE A 93 0.90 -3.84 -5.70
N ASP A 94 0.20 -4.98 -5.80
CA ASP A 94 0.22 -5.87 -6.97
C ASP A 94 1.64 -6.34 -7.33
N GLY A 95 2.50 -6.49 -6.33
CA GLY A 95 3.87 -6.94 -6.46
C GLY A 95 4.44 -7.34 -5.10
N PHE A 96 5.55 -8.08 -5.10
CA PHE A 96 6.27 -8.49 -3.89
C PHE A 96 7.74 -8.74 -4.21
N ALA A 97 8.58 -8.80 -3.19
CA ALA A 97 10.01 -9.04 -3.33
C ALA A 97 10.50 -10.09 -2.32
N ILE A 98 11.34 -11.02 -2.80
CA ILE A 98 11.97 -12.06 -1.99
C ILE A 98 13.48 -11.91 -2.11
N HIS A 99 14.16 -11.79 -0.99
CA HIS A 99 15.62 -11.80 -0.90
C HIS A 99 16.13 -13.23 -0.79
N ILE A 100 17.08 -13.60 -1.62
CA ILE A 100 17.63 -14.94 -1.74
C ILE A 100 19.11 -14.89 -1.44
N ASN A 101 19.53 -15.63 -0.43
CA ASN A 101 20.94 -15.74 -0.06
C ASN A 101 21.53 -17.09 -0.51
N TYR A 102 22.84 -17.07 -0.70
CA TYR A 102 23.61 -18.19 -1.25
C TYR A 102 24.79 -18.56 -0.35
N ASN A 103 25.18 -19.83 -0.39
CA ASN A 103 26.44 -20.27 0.18
C ASN A 103 27.62 -20.05 -0.79
N ALA A 104 28.84 -20.40 -0.35
CA ALA A 104 30.06 -20.26 -1.18
C ALA A 104 30.02 -21.13 -2.45
N PHE A 105 29.18 -22.15 -2.52
CA PHE A 105 29.00 -23.00 -3.69
C PHE A 105 27.96 -22.48 -4.68
N GLY A 106 27.33 -21.32 -4.38
CA GLY A 106 26.25 -20.76 -5.18
C GLY A 106 24.92 -21.51 -5.04
N GLU A 107 24.69 -22.14 -3.89
CA GLU A 107 23.45 -22.83 -3.56
C GLU A 107 22.60 -21.92 -2.66
N ILE A 108 21.30 -21.90 -2.89
CA ILE A 108 20.34 -21.13 -2.09
C ILE A 108 20.31 -21.70 -0.67
N VAL A 109 20.41 -20.82 0.34
CA VAL A 109 20.38 -21.17 1.75
C VAL A 109 19.27 -20.47 2.52
N SER A 110 18.75 -19.34 2.01
CA SER A 110 17.59 -18.70 2.60
C SER A 110 16.79 -17.88 1.59
N ALA A 111 15.51 -17.75 1.86
CA ALA A 111 14.58 -16.85 1.17
C ALA A 111 13.82 -16.05 2.23
N THR A 112 13.92 -14.72 2.15
CA THR A 112 13.36 -13.80 3.15
C THR A 112 12.52 -12.74 2.46
N HIS A 113 11.39 -12.37 3.01
CA HIS A 113 10.58 -11.29 2.50
C HIS A 113 11.31 -9.92 2.63
N ILE A 114 11.22 -9.10 1.59
CA ILE A 114 11.57 -7.67 1.65
C ILE A 114 10.28 -6.88 1.47
N PRO A 115 9.91 -5.97 2.39
CA PRO A 115 8.75 -5.10 2.20
C PRO A 115 8.85 -4.38 0.85
N PHE A 116 7.83 -4.57 0.00
CA PHE A 116 7.86 -4.07 -1.37
C PHE A 116 8.05 -2.55 -1.45
N GLU A 117 7.51 -1.82 -0.49
CA GLU A 117 7.66 -0.38 -0.34
C GLU A 117 9.12 0.08 -0.15
N ASN A 118 9.99 -0.81 0.32
CA ASN A 118 11.42 -0.53 0.51
C ASN A 118 12.26 -0.75 -0.75
N CYS A 119 11.68 -1.34 -1.80
CA CYS A 119 12.38 -1.65 -3.04
C CYS A 119 12.32 -0.52 -4.05
N ARG A 120 13.45 -0.23 -4.69
CA ARG A 120 13.54 0.61 -5.89
C ARG A 120 14.32 -0.12 -6.97
N LEU A 121 14.08 0.26 -8.20
CA LEU A 121 14.77 -0.33 -9.35
C LEU A 121 15.87 0.60 -9.82
N GLU A 122 17.03 0.03 -10.14
CA GLU A 122 18.05 0.73 -10.89
C GLU A 122 17.51 1.11 -12.27
N GLU A 123 18.12 2.07 -12.93
CA GLU A 123 17.78 2.40 -14.31
C GLU A 123 18.12 1.22 -15.23
N ALA A 124 17.22 0.91 -16.16
CA ALA A 124 17.47 -0.11 -17.15
C ALA A 124 18.58 0.33 -18.11
N ASP A 125 19.43 -0.62 -18.51
CA ASP A 125 20.44 -0.40 -19.54
C ASP A 125 19.79 -0.19 -20.92
N GLU A 126 20.64 0.01 -21.97
CA GLU A 126 20.21 0.23 -23.35
C GLU A 126 19.34 -0.93 -23.90
N ASN A 127 19.47 -2.13 -23.35
CA ASN A 127 18.71 -3.31 -23.71
C ASN A 127 17.41 -3.49 -22.89
N GLY A 128 17.16 -2.58 -21.94
CA GLY A 128 16.03 -2.64 -21.03
C GLY A 128 16.25 -3.59 -19.84
N TYR A 129 17.48 -4.03 -19.59
CA TYR A 129 17.82 -4.88 -18.44
C TYR A 129 18.10 -4.04 -17.20
N ILE A 130 17.49 -4.42 -16.08
CA ILE A 130 17.72 -3.82 -14.77
C ILE A 130 18.63 -4.77 -13.99
N ARG A 131 19.76 -4.26 -13.51
CA ARG A 131 20.76 -5.07 -12.83
C ARG A 131 20.45 -5.23 -11.35
N HIS A 132 20.10 -4.14 -10.67
CA HIS A 132 19.94 -4.15 -9.22
C HIS A 132 18.54 -3.73 -8.79
N VAL A 133 18.07 -4.37 -7.71
CA VAL A 133 17.03 -3.85 -6.84
C VAL A 133 17.72 -3.13 -5.69
N VAL A 134 17.35 -1.88 -5.46
CA VAL A 134 17.94 -1.04 -4.42
C VAL A 134 17.00 -0.99 -3.25
N VAL A 135 17.46 -1.42 -2.08
CA VAL A 135 16.64 -1.53 -0.87
C VAL A 135 17.09 -0.49 0.16
N HIS A 136 16.11 0.22 0.72
CA HIS A 136 16.34 1.12 1.84
C HIS A 136 15.11 1.13 2.75
N PRO A 137 15.28 1.05 4.08
CA PRO A 137 14.15 0.96 5.02
C PRO A 137 13.34 2.26 5.12
N ASP A 138 13.93 3.41 4.84
CA ASP A 138 13.26 4.71 4.91
C ASP A 138 13.66 5.64 3.77
N TRP A 139 12.90 5.61 2.68
CA TRP A 139 13.10 6.50 1.54
C TRP A 139 12.76 7.97 1.82
N SER A 140 12.05 8.26 2.92
CA SER A 140 11.73 9.64 3.30
C SER A 140 12.94 10.42 3.83
N GLY A 141 13.97 9.71 4.29
CA GLY A 141 15.14 10.30 4.95
C GLY A 141 14.80 11.03 6.25
N LYS A 142 13.64 10.73 6.86
CA LYS A 142 13.18 11.33 8.13
C LYS A 142 13.70 10.60 9.36
N THR A 143 14.18 9.37 9.19
CA THR A 143 14.79 8.62 10.29
C THR A 143 15.95 9.39 10.87
N THR A 144 15.94 9.57 12.17
CA THR A 144 17.01 10.29 12.87
C THR A 144 17.98 9.31 13.55
N ARG A 145 19.26 9.50 13.31
CA ARG A 145 20.33 8.82 14.05
C ARG A 145 21.11 9.88 14.84
N ASN A 146 21.20 9.71 16.15
CA ASN A 146 21.83 10.69 17.04
C ASN A 146 21.29 12.12 16.87
N GLY A 147 19.96 12.26 16.70
CA GLY A 147 19.29 13.57 16.55
C GLY A 147 19.46 14.25 15.20
N LYS A 148 20.11 13.59 14.21
CA LYS A 148 20.29 14.12 12.85
C LYS A 148 19.52 13.25 11.85
N ALA A 149 18.82 13.89 10.93
CA ALA A 149 18.15 13.19 9.81
C ALA A 149 19.19 12.49 8.92
N VAL A 150 18.98 11.22 8.65
CA VAL A 150 19.84 10.41 7.77
C VAL A 150 19.33 10.55 6.35
N LYS A 151 20.03 11.34 5.54
CA LYS A 151 19.71 11.45 4.11
C LYS A 151 20.00 10.15 3.39
N VAL A 152 19.09 9.75 2.51
CA VAL A 152 19.26 8.59 1.63
C VAL A 152 20.36 8.91 0.61
N ASN A 153 21.38 8.07 0.56
CA ASN A 153 22.51 8.17 -0.38
C ASN A 153 22.93 6.76 -0.84
N LYS A 154 23.84 6.66 -1.79
CA LYS A 154 24.32 5.37 -2.30
C LYS A 154 24.99 4.49 -1.26
N ASP A 155 25.63 5.09 -0.25
CA ASP A 155 26.41 4.37 0.75
C ASP A 155 25.54 3.70 1.80
N ASN A 156 24.29 4.19 2.00
CA ASN A 156 23.33 3.62 2.95
C ASN A 156 22.20 2.84 2.29
N CYS A 157 22.26 2.66 0.97
CA CYS A 157 21.35 1.80 0.23
C CYS A 157 21.99 0.45 -0.08
N ASP A 158 21.21 -0.60 -0.05
CA ASP A 158 21.63 -1.92 -0.47
C ASP A 158 21.31 -2.14 -1.94
N PHE A 159 22.35 -2.18 -2.78
CA PHE A 159 22.25 -2.59 -4.18
C PHE A 159 22.40 -4.10 -4.25
N ILE A 160 21.32 -4.80 -4.61
CA ILE A 160 21.25 -6.26 -4.63
C ILE A 160 20.92 -6.69 -6.04
N ASP A 161 21.65 -7.66 -6.58
CA ASP A 161 21.44 -8.16 -7.93
C ASP A 161 20.01 -8.73 -8.10
N ILE A 162 19.42 -8.56 -9.30
CA ILE A 162 18.17 -9.20 -9.66
C ILE A 162 18.37 -10.72 -9.75
N PHE A 163 17.35 -11.47 -9.32
CA PHE A 163 17.35 -12.94 -9.31
C PHE A 163 17.65 -13.52 -10.69
N ASN A 164 18.74 -14.26 -10.73
CA ASN A 164 19.13 -15.12 -11.83
C ASN A 164 19.70 -16.41 -11.22
N PRO A 165 18.95 -17.53 -11.27
CA PRO A 165 19.31 -18.76 -10.58
C PRO A 165 20.44 -19.56 -11.24
N ASP A 166 20.98 -19.10 -12.39
CA ASP A 166 22.11 -19.77 -13.01
C ASP A 166 23.32 -19.76 -12.08
N ARG A 167 23.74 -20.97 -11.70
CA ARG A 167 24.86 -21.17 -10.75
C ARG A 167 26.14 -20.48 -11.19
N TYR A 168 26.41 -20.43 -12.49
CA TYR A 168 27.58 -19.75 -13.01
C TYR A 168 27.50 -18.23 -12.78
N VAL A 169 26.31 -17.64 -13.01
CA VAL A 169 26.08 -16.22 -12.76
C VAL A 169 26.25 -15.89 -11.27
N VAL A 170 25.65 -16.69 -10.40
CA VAL A 170 25.78 -16.53 -8.93
C VAL A 170 27.26 -16.61 -8.50
N GLN A 171 28.02 -17.59 -8.99
CA GLN A 171 29.43 -17.71 -8.67
C GLN A 171 30.25 -16.51 -9.18
N GLN A 172 29.96 -15.98 -10.38
CA GLN A 172 30.62 -14.77 -10.87
C GLN A 172 30.28 -13.54 -10.03
N GLN A 173 29.06 -13.41 -9.56
CA GLN A 173 28.64 -12.35 -8.65
C GLN A 173 29.36 -12.46 -7.29
N ILE A 174 29.45 -13.65 -6.71
CA ILE A 174 30.20 -13.91 -5.47
C ILE A 174 31.69 -13.53 -5.63
N LEU A 175 32.32 -13.94 -6.74
CA LEU A 175 33.71 -13.57 -7.03
C LEU A 175 33.90 -12.07 -7.21
N SER A 176 32.97 -11.42 -7.91
CA SER A 176 33.01 -9.96 -8.14
C SER A 176 32.79 -9.18 -6.85
N ALA A 177 32.04 -9.71 -5.91
CA ALA A 177 31.86 -9.12 -4.58
C ALA A 177 33.09 -9.25 -3.67
N GLY A 178 34.05 -10.11 -4.02
CA GLY A 178 35.21 -10.42 -3.19
C GLY A 178 35.01 -11.57 -2.20
N GLY A 179 34.00 -12.40 -2.45
CA GLY A 179 33.67 -13.58 -1.66
C GLY A 179 32.25 -13.55 -1.09
N VAL A 180 31.80 -14.71 -0.62
CA VAL A 180 30.43 -14.88 -0.11
C VAL A 180 30.10 -13.94 1.06
N GLN A 181 31.07 -13.60 1.88
CA GLN A 181 30.90 -12.70 3.03
C GLN A 181 30.54 -11.24 2.64
N PHE A 182 30.79 -10.86 1.41
CA PHE A 182 30.47 -9.52 0.88
C PHE A 182 29.33 -9.55 -0.15
N TYR A 183 28.93 -10.74 -0.55
CA TYR A 183 27.85 -10.92 -1.50
C TYR A 183 26.49 -10.73 -0.83
N LYS A 184 25.68 -9.82 -1.37
CA LYS A 184 24.40 -9.46 -0.81
C LYS A 184 23.24 -10.37 -1.26
N GLY A 185 23.52 -11.44 -2.02
CA GLY A 185 22.48 -12.29 -2.58
C GLY A 185 21.78 -11.67 -3.78
N GLN A 186 20.57 -12.13 -4.03
CA GLN A 186 19.74 -11.66 -5.14
C GLN A 186 18.33 -11.34 -4.66
N VAL A 187 17.60 -10.52 -5.40
CA VAL A 187 16.19 -10.21 -5.14
C VAL A 187 15.33 -10.70 -6.31
N LEU A 188 14.39 -11.58 -6.00
CA LEU A 188 13.30 -11.92 -6.90
C LEU A 188 12.22 -10.83 -6.77
N TYR A 189 12.20 -9.89 -7.70
CA TYR A 189 11.27 -8.79 -7.74
C TYR A 189 10.14 -9.08 -8.74
N ILE A 190 8.92 -9.25 -8.24
CA ILE A 190 7.74 -9.63 -9.04
C ILE A 190 6.74 -8.50 -9.05
N THR A 191 6.27 -8.15 -10.25
CA THR A 191 5.20 -7.18 -10.44
C THR A 191 4.13 -7.71 -11.39
N ARG A 192 2.90 -7.25 -11.23
CA ARG A 192 1.79 -7.61 -12.11
C ARG A 192 2.05 -7.23 -13.57
N SER A 193 2.84 -6.20 -13.83
CA SER A 193 3.16 -5.75 -15.18
C SER A 193 4.07 -6.71 -15.94
N GLY A 194 4.85 -7.53 -15.25
CA GLY A 194 5.80 -8.49 -15.82
C GLY A 194 6.91 -7.86 -16.66
N LYS A 195 7.15 -6.55 -16.56
CA LYS A 195 8.07 -5.78 -17.40
C LYS A 195 9.19 -5.11 -16.62
N ASN A 196 9.58 -5.63 -15.48
CA ASN A 196 10.61 -5.00 -14.62
C ASN A 196 10.39 -3.48 -14.43
N GLN A 197 9.14 -3.10 -14.26
CA GLN A 197 8.72 -1.72 -14.02
C GLN A 197 7.88 -1.67 -12.75
N TYR A 198 7.77 -0.49 -12.20
CA TYR A 198 6.92 -0.29 -11.04
C TYR A 198 5.45 -0.61 -11.33
N CYS A 199 4.80 -1.25 -10.37
CA CYS A 199 3.36 -1.49 -10.39
C CYS A 199 2.59 -0.20 -10.10
N VAL A 200 1.39 -0.14 -10.67
CA VAL A 200 0.34 0.77 -10.22
C VAL A 200 -0.67 -0.09 -9.47
N PRO A 201 -0.78 0.04 -8.14
CA PRO A 201 -1.70 -0.73 -7.32
C PRO A 201 -3.14 -0.59 -7.77
N ILE A 202 -3.97 -1.58 -7.45
CA ILE A 202 -5.41 -1.52 -7.74
C ILE A 202 -6.07 -0.32 -7.05
N ALA A 203 -5.59 0.06 -5.86
CA ALA A 203 -6.08 1.18 -5.08
C ALA A 203 -5.84 2.56 -5.73
N ASP A 204 -4.87 2.71 -6.64
CA ASP A 204 -4.44 4.00 -7.19
C ASP A 204 -5.60 4.88 -7.70
N THR A 205 -6.61 4.28 -8.31
CA THR A 205 -7.74 5.03 -8.88
C THR A 205 -8.76 5.51 -7.85
N VAL A 206 -8.71 5.03 -6.63
CA VAL A 206 -9.63 5.36 -5.53
C VAL A 206 -8.93 5.94 -4.30
N LEU A 207 -7.68 6.36 -4.43
CA LEU A 207 -6.95 7.00 -3.32
C LEU A 207 -7.62 8.29 -2.85
N THR A 208 -8.26 9.03 -3.75
CA THR A 208 -9.02 10.24 -3.40
C THR A 208 -10.25 9.90 -2.56
N GLU A 209 -10.97 8.85 -2.94
CA GLU A 209 -12.13 8.36 -2.21
C GLU A 209 -11.73 7.81 -0.83
N MET A 210 -10.60 7.12 -0.74
CA MET A 210 -10.05 6.64 0.54
C MET A 210 -9.65 7.80 1.45
N SER A 211 -8.99 8.84 0.93
CA SER A 211 -8.71 10.05 1.72
C SER A 211 -9.98 10.77 2.14
N GLY A 212 -11.04 10.74 1.30
CA GLY A 212 -12.36 11.26 1.64
C GLY A 212 -13.04 10.45 2.76
N ASP A 213 -12.91 9.12 2.76
CA ASP A 213 -13.44 8.21 3.77
C ASP A 213 -12.76 8.45 5.15
N GLU A 214 -11.44 8.66 5.16
CA GLU A 214 -10.70 9.10 6.34
C GLU A 214 -11.20 10.46 6.84
N ALA A 215 -11.31 11.46 5.95
CA ALA A 215 -11.75 12.81 6.30
C ALA A 215 -13.16 12.80 6.92
N VAL A 216 -14.09 12.00 6.36
CA VAL A 216 -15.43 11.79 6.93
C VAL A 216 -15.34 11.23 8.34
N SER A 217 -14.53 10.21 8.56
CA SER A 217 -14.34 9.61 9.90
C SER A 217 -13.79 10.63 10.91
N ASN A 218 -12.85 11.49 10.47
CA ASN A 218 -12.29 12.57 11.28
C ASN A 218 -13.35 13.62 11.66
N VAL A 219 -14.21 14.03 10.70
CA VAL A 219 -15.30 14.99 10.94
C VAL A 219 -16.30 14.40 11.94
N LEU A 220 -16.73 13.15 11.75
CA LEU A 220 -17.67 12.47 12.67
C LEU A 220 -17.10 12.37 14.09
N CYS A 221 -15.84 11.97 14.22
CA CYS A 221 -15.17 11.90 15.52
C CYS A 221 -15.14 13.25 16.24
N ARG A 222 -14.90 14.34 15.50
CA ARG A 222 -14.91 15.70 16.05
C ARG A 222 -16.29 16.18 16.42
N ASN A 223 -17.31 15.89 15.60
CA ASN A 223 -18.70 16.18 15.94
C ASN A 223 -19.06 15.59 17.31
N VAL A 224 -18.71 14.32 17.53
CA VAL A 224 -18.96 13.66 18.83
C VAL A 224 -18.18 14.31 19.95
N ARG A 225 -16.87 14.58 19.76
CA ARG A 225 -16.02 15.20 20.76
C ARG A 225 -16.44 16.62 21.14
N ASN A 226 -16.99 17.38 20.19
CA ASN A 226 -17.45 18.74 20.39
C ASN A 226 -18.95 18.80 20.76
N ASN A 227 -19.58 17.70 21.17
CA ASN A 227 -21.01 17.62 21.51
C ASN A 227 -21.92 18.19 20.41
N PHE A 228 -21.57 17.96 19.14
CA PHE A 228 -22.30 18.46 17.96
C PHE A 228 -22.47 19.98 17.90
N LEU A 229 -21.57 20.74 18.53
CA LEU A 229 -21.56 22.20 18.41
C LEU A 229 -21.31 22.60 16.94
N PRO A 230 -22.17 23.42 16.34
CA PRO A 230 -21.97 23.85 14.96
C PRO A 230 -20.73 24.75 14.85
N ALA A 231 -20.04 24.65 13.72
CA ALA A 231 -19.05 25.66 13.35
C ALA A 231 -19.76 27.00 13.14
N GLY A 232 -19.13 28.09 13.52
CA GLY A 232 -19.72 29.40 13.39
C GLY A 232 -18.73 30.52 13.70
N VAL A 233 -19.20 31.73 13.57
CA VAL A 233 -18.47 32.94 13.96
C VAL A 233 -19.02 33.46 15.27
N LEU A 234 -18.15 33.58 16.28
CA LEU A 234 -18.47 34.28 17.51
C LEU A 234 -17.99 35.73 17.40
N VAL A 235 -18.93 36.64 17.32
CA VAL A 235 -18.64 38.08 17.28
C VAL A 235 -18.73 38.61 18.71
N THR A 236 -17.67 39.26 19.18
CA THR A 236 -17.62 39.88 20.52
C THR A 236 -17.13 41.33 20.38
N LYS A 237 -17.39 42.13 21.43
CA LYS A 237 -16.89 43.52 21.49
C LYS A 237 -15.40 43.48 21.84
N ARG A 238 -14.61 44.30 21.14
CA ARG A 238 -13.17 44.47 21.44
C ARG A 238 -12.99 45.08 22.83
N GLY A 239 -12.23 44.37 23.67
CA GLY A 239 -11.74 44.92 24.91
C GLY A 239 -10.66 45.96 24.62
N GLN A 240 -10.46 46.99 25.50
CA GLN A 240 -9.35 47.92 25.35
C GLN A 240 -8.00 47.21 25.50
N SER A 241 -7.44 46.71 24.42
CA SER A 241 -6.08 46.19 24.35
C SER A 241 -5.43 46.50 22.99
N SER A 242 -4.22 46.97 23.07
CA SER A 242 -3.18 47.40 22.14
C SER A 242 -3.27 47.00 20.63
N GLU A 243 -2.75 47.90 19.80
CA GLU A 243 -2.72 48.07 18.36
C GLU A 243 -2.06 46.93 17.53
N ASP A 244 -1.71 45.80 18.11
CA ASP A 244 -0.90 44.71 17.42
C ASP A 244 -1.74 43.55 16.87
N ASP A 245 -3.08 43.54 16.93
CA ASP A 245 -3.91 42.37 16.64
C ASP A 245 -4.53 42.32 15.25
N ASP A 246 -4.22 43.25 14.34
CA ASP A 246 -4.77 43.24 12.97
C ASP A 246 -4.10 42.31 11.96
N ILE A 247 -3.14 41.53 12.41
CA ILE A 247 -2.44 40.56 11.56
C ILE A 247 -3.07 39.18 11.75
N GLY A 248 -4.07 38.85 10.91
CA GLY A 248 -4.34 37.43 10.86
C GLY A 248 -5.73 36.96 10.46
N PHE A 249 -6.72 37.80 10.17
CA PHE A 249 -8.05 37.27 9.79
C PHE A 249 -8.00 36.25 8.66
N ALA A 250 -7.20 36.51 7.60
CA ALA A 250 -7.02 35.58 6.50
C ALA A 250 -6.27 34.30 6.93
N GLU A 251 -5.29 34.42 7.82
CA GLU A 251 -4.55 33.26 8.41
C GLU A 251 -5.45 32.46 9.35
N ASP A 252 -6.28 33.11 10.13
CA ASP A 252 -7.22 32.45 11.04
C ASP A 252 -8.34 31.75 10.28
N VAL A 253 -8.85 32.35 9.20
CA VAL A 253 -9.77 31.65 8.29
C VAL A 253 -9.12 30.46 7.62
N ALA A 254 -7.88 30.55 7.20
CA ALA A 254 -7.13 29.44 6.64
C ALA A 254 -6.92 28.29 7.66
N LYS A 255 -6.74 28.62 8.93
CA LYS A 255 -6.66 27.62 10.04
C LYS A 255 -7.99 26.91 10.32
N LEU A 256 -9.11 27.39 9.78
CA LEU A 256 -10.43 26.76 9.89
C LEU A 256 -10.71 25.78 8.76
N GLN A 257 -9.90 25.77 7.71
CA GLN A 257 -10.07 24.87 6.57
C GLN A 257 -9.49 23.47 6.85
N GLY A 258 -10.09 22.47 6.22
CA GLY A 258 -9.69 21.07 6.34
C GLY A 258 -10.46 20.29 7.41
N ASP A 259 -10.46 18.97 7.26
CA ASP A 259 -11.15 18.03 8.17
C ASP A 259 -10.64 18.10 9.60
N MET A 260 -9.34 18.34 9.76
CA MET A 260 -8.68 18.53 11.08
C MET A 260 -9.14 19.80 11.81
N ASN A 261 -9.78 20.73 11.12
CA ASN A 261 -10.27 22.00 11.65
C ASN A 261 -11.81 22.12 11.64
N ALA A 262 -12.49 21.06 11.23
CA ALA A 262 -13.94 21.03 11.21
C ALA A 262 -14.52 21.40 12.60
N LEU A 263 -15.57 22.20 12.62
CA LEU A 263 -16.30 22.63 13.81
C LEU A 263 -15.54 23.58 14.76
N LYS A 264 -14.52 24.25 14.28
CA LYS A 264 -13.92 25.37 15.03
C LYS A 264 -14.82 26.60 14.98
N ILE A 265 -14.81 27.36 16.06
CA ILE A 265 -15.51 28.65 16.15
C ILE A 265 -14.50 29.73 15.84
N LEU A 266 -14.77 30.57 14.84
CA LEU A 266 -14.00 31.76 14.57
C LEU A 266 -14.45 32.87 15.53
N HIS A 267 -13.52 33.42 16.30
CA HIS A 267 -13.80 34.57 17.18
C HIS A 267 -13.38 35.85 16.48
N ILE A 268 -14.32 36.81 16.36
CA ILE A 268 -14.08 38.13 15.76
C ILE A 268 -14.45 39.19 16.80
N GLU A 269 -13.56 40.14 17.04
CA GLU A 269 -13.81 41.29 17.85
C GLU A 269 -14.18 42.50 16.99
N VAL A 270 -15.23 43.22 17.37
CA VAL A 270 -15.72 44.43 16.69
C VAL A 270 -15.68 45.64 17.61
N GLU A 271 -15.37 46.81 17.07
CA GLU A 271 -15.22 48.07 17.83
C GLU A 271 -16.56 48.75 18.16
N ASN A 272 -17.67 48.25 17.67
CA ASN A 272 -18.95 48.93 17.82
C ASN A 272 -19.56 48.70 19.19
N ASP A 273 -19.85 49.79 19.92
CA ASP A 273 -20.34 49.79 21.31
C ASP A 273 -21.75 49.20 21.50
N GLU A 274 -22.54 49.10 20.43
CA GLU A 274 -23.92 48.58 20.46
C GLU A 274 -24.03 47.08 20.17
N SER A 275 -22.94 46.43 19.82
CA SER A 275 -22.97 45.01 19.43
C SER A 275 -23.01 44.09 20.62
N LYS A 276 -24.09 43.33 20.77
CA LYS A 276 -24.14 42.21 21.72
C LYS A 276 -23.31 41.06 21.16
N PRO A 277 -22.70 40.22 21.98
CA PRO A 277 -22.07 39.00 21.51
C PRO A 277 -23.08 38.19 20.71
N GLU A 278 -22.72 37.82 19.49
CA GLU A 278 -23.59 37.07 18.59
C GLU A 278 -22.82 35.85 18.06
N PHE A 279 -23.48 34.71 18.06
CA PHE A 279 -22.96 33.50 17.43
C PHE A 279 -23.70 33.24 16.12
N LEU A 280 -22.97 33.30 15.01
CA LEU A 280 -23.49 33.09 13.66
C LEU A 280 -23.12 31.67 13.22
N PRO A 281 -24.01 30.67 13.35
CA PRO A 281 -23.70 29.32 12.90
C PRO A 281 -23.63 29.23 11.38
N PHE A 282 -22.70 28.47 10.85
CA PHE A 282 -22.64 28.11 9.44
C PHE A 282 -23.69 27.00 9.16
N ASN A 283 -24.85 27.39 8.70
CA ASN A 283 -25.92 26.47 8.33
C ASN A 283 -25.97 26.27 6.81
N SER A 284 -25.61 25.10 6.33
CA SER A 284 -25.94 24.69 4.96
C SER A 284 -27.31 24.00 4.96
N LYS A 285 -28.25 24.49 4.12
CA LYS A 285 -29.63 23.98 4.08
C LYS A 285 -29.78 22.50 3.73
N ASN A 286 -28.74 21.82 3.19
CA ASN A 286 -28.76 20.42 2.77
C ASN A 286 -27.50 19.65 3.19
N TYR A 287 -26.72 20.19 4.13
CA TYR A 287 -25.43 19.63 4.52
C TYR A 287 -25.49 18.13 4.87
N ASP A 288 -26.48 17.72 5.66
CA ASP A 288 -26.62 16.31 6.09
C ASP A 288 -26.90 15.38 4.93
N LYS A 289 -27.71 15.82 3.95
CA LYS A 289 -28.03 14.98 2.78
C LYS A 289 -26.85 14.88 1.81
N GLU A 290 -26.17 15.99 1.56
CA GLU A 290 -24.98 16.03 0.69
C GLU A 290 -23.83 15.24 1.32
N PHE A 291 -23.64 15.38 2.63
CA PHE A 291 -22.64 14.62 3.39
C PHE A 291 -22.91 13.12 3.33
N THR A 292 -24.14 12.69 3.60
CA THR A 292 -24.55 11.27 3.54
C THR A 292 -24.39 10.72 2.12
N ALA A 293 -24.81 11.43 1.10
CA ALA A 293 -24.70 11.01 -0.30
C ALA A 293 -23.24 10.89 -0.75
N THR A 294 -22.39 11.85 -0.35
CA THR A 294 -20.96 11.84 -0.67
C THR A 294 -20.25 10.69 0.01
N THR A 295 -20.54 10.48 1.30
CA THR A 295 -19.97 9.35 2.07
C THR A 295 -20.35 8.01 1.44
N ALA A 296 -21.62 7.81 1.11
CA ALA A 296 -22.08 6.58 0.46
C ALA A 296 -21.35 6.36 -0.88
N LYS A 297 -21.14 7.41 -1.67
CA LYS A 297 -20.44 7.32 -2.94
C LYS A 297 -18.96 6.97 -2.79
N PHE A 298 -18.26 7.50 -1.78
CA PHE A 298 -16.88 7.08 -1.49
C PHE A 298 -16.80 5.59 -1.18
N ILE A 299 -17.67 5.11 -0.30
CA ILE A 299 -17.74 3.70 0.08
C ILE A 299 -18.02 2.83 -1.14
N ASP A 300 -19.05 3.16 -1.92
CA ASP A 300 -19.42 2.40 -3.12
C ASP A 300 -18.26 2.32 -4.13
N ASN A 301 -17.56 3.44 -4.39
CA ASN A 301 -16.44 3.48 -5.31
C ASN A 301 -15.25 2.63 -4.81
N ILE A 302 -14.96 2.67 -3.50
CA ILE A 302 -13.88 1.86 -2.90
C ILE A 302 -14.21 0.37 -3.09
N TYR A 303 -15.40 -0.09 -2.67
CA TYR A 303 -15.78 -1.49 -2.82
C TYR A 303 -15.87 -1.93 -4.28
N ALA A 304 -16.39 -1.08 -5.18
CA ALA A 304 -16.45 -1.34 -6.62
C ALA A 304 -15.06 -1.54 -7.21
N ARG A 305 -14.09 -0.72 -6.82
CA ARG A 305 -12.73 -0.85 -7.33
C ARG A 305 -12.05 -2.17 -6.98
N PHE A 306 -12.36 -2.71 -5.81
CA PHE A 306 -11.85 -4.01 -5.35
C PHE A 306 -12.71 -5.19 -5.80
N ASN A 307 -13.79 -4.95 -6.57
CA ASN A 307 -14.81 -5.95 -6.94
C ASN A 307 -15.42 -6.62 -5.69
N GLN A 308 -15.69 -5.84 -4.68
CA GLN A 308 -16.20 -6.30 -3.38
C GLN A 308 -17.58 -5.72 -3.04
N GLU A 309 -18.32 -5.20 -4.03
CA GLU A 309 -19.65 -4.60 -3.83
C GLU A 309 -20.63 -5.58 -3.21
N GLN A 310 -20.56 -6.85 -3.58
CA GLN A 310 -21.46 -7.87 -3.05
C GLN A 310 -21.21 -8.11 -1.54
N PHE A 311 -19.95 -8.06 -1.09
CA PHE A 311 -19.64 -8.12 0.34
C PHE A 311 -20.18 -6.92 1.11
N HIS A 312 -20.12 -5.73 0.51
CA HIS A 312 -20.70 -4.54 1.11
C HIS A 312 -22.22 -4.65 1.23
N ARG A 313 -22.90 -5.10 0.18
CA ARG A 313 -24.35 -5.31 0.17
C ARG A 313 -24.81 -6.38 1.14
N LEU A 314 -24.05 -7.47 1.29
CA LEU A 314 -24.31 -8.49 2.32
C LEU A 314 -24.20 -7.91 3.72
N ARG A 315 -23.13 -7.12 3.99
CA ARG A 315 -22.91 -6.48 5.29
C ARG A 315 -24.01 -5.49 5.65
N THR A 316 -24.50 -4.73 4.70
CA THR A 316 -25.54 -3.70 4.91
C THR A 316 -26.95 -4.24 4.89
N GLY A 317 -27.13 -5.54 4.58
CA GLY A 317 -28.45 -6.17 4.45
C GLY A 317 -29.23 -5.74 3.20
N ALA A 318 -28.58 -5.07 2.25
CA ALA A 318 -29.20 -4.63 1.00
C ALA A 318 -29.56 -5.81 0.07
N ILE A 319 -28.95 -6.96 0.28
CA ILE A 319 -29.30 -8.23 -0.36
C ILE A 319 -29.79 -9.17 0.74
N GLY A 320 -30.92 -9.85 0.51
CA GLY A 320 -31.45 -10.84 1.46
C GLY A 320 -30.37 -11.89 1.79
N PHE A 321 -30.25 -12.21 3.08
CA PHE A 321 -29.23 -13.16 3.56
C PHE A 321 -29.72 -14.58 3.29
N SER A 322 -29.21 -15.21 2.19
CA SER A 322 -29.27 -16.65 2.02
C SER A 322 -27.84 -17.21 2.13
N GLY A 323 -27.67 -18.34 2.79
CA GLY A 323 -26.37 -18.98 2.95
C GLY A 323 -25.71 -19.31 1.60
N ASP A 324 -26.52 -19.69 0.62
CA ASP A 324 -26.05 -20.01 -0.74
C ASP A 324 -25.49 -18.76 -1.44
N LEU A 325 -26.21 -17.65 -1.39
CA LEU A 325 -25.73 -16.38 -1.98
C LEU A 325 -24.43 -15.90 -1.34
N ALA A 326 -24.29 -16.04 -0.03
CA ALA A 326 -23.06 -15.66 0.66
C ALA A 326 -21.86 -16.53 0.22
N ASN A 327 -22.09 -17.81 -0.03
CA ASN A 327 -21.07 -18.73 -0.53
C ASN A 327 -20.72 -18.43 -1.99
N ASP A 328 -21.70 -18.12 -2.83
CA ASP A 328 -21.48 -17.75 -4.23
C ASP A 328 -20.62 -16.49 -4.35
N VAL A 329 -20.92 -15.45 -3.57
CA VAL A 329 -20.12 -14.20 -3.53
C VAL A 329 -18.68 -14.47 -3.11
N LYS A 330 -18.46 -15.32 -2.13
CA LYS A 330 -17.12 -15.69 -1.68
C LYS A 330 -16.37 -16.49 -2.75
N LEU A 331 -17.07 -17.41 -3.42
CA LEU A 331 -16.48 -18.24 -4.48
C LEU A 331 -16.09 -17.37 -5.68
N GLU A 332 -16.97 -16.48 -6.13
CA GLU A 332 -16.69 -15.53 -7.21
C GLU A 332 -15.44 -14.71 -6.91
N TYR A 333 -15.32 -14.20 -5.68
CA TYR A 333 -14.14 -13.40 -5.31
C TYR A 333 -12.86 -14.24 -5.22
N ALA A 334 -12.94 -15.49 -4.78
CA ALA A 334 -11.82 -16.41 -4.78
C ALA A 334 -11.28 -16.67 -6.20
N GLU A 335 -12.18 -16.77 -7.20
CA GLU A 335 -11.80 -16.90 -8.62
C GLU A 335 -11.06 -15.65 -9.13
N GLN A 336 -11.46 -14.45 -8.71
CA GLN A 336 -10.85 -13.19 -9.15
C GLN A 336 -9.39 -13.05 -8.71
N VAL A 337 -9.01 -13.58 -7.54
CA VAL A 337 -7.63 -13.51 -7.02
C VAL A 337 -6.73 -14.66 -7.52
N THR A 338 -7.26 -15.60 -8.26
CA THR A 338 -6.51 -16.77 -8.78
C THR A 338 -5.27 -16.37 -9.59
N ARG A 339 -5.32 -15.20 -10.26
CA ARG A 339 -4.16 -14.70 -11.02
C ARG A 339 -3.00 -14.35 -10.09
N GLN A 340 -3.27 -13.71 -8.97
CA GLN A 340 -2.29 -13.34 -7.96
C GLN A 340 -1.70 -14.59 -7.31
N GLN A 341 -2.51 -15.56 -6.95
CA GLN A 341 -2.06 -16.85 -6.43
C GLN A 341 -1.15 -17.58 -7.41
N ARG A 342 -1.47 -17.55 -8.72
CA ARG A 342 -0.59 -18.12 -9.75
C ARG A 342 0.75 -17.38 -9.88
N MET A 343 0.79 -16.05 -9.63
CA MET A 343 2.04 -15.30 -9.64
C MET A 343 2.93 -15.70 -8.46
N LEU A 344 2.37 -15.84 -7.27
CA LEU A 344 3.05 -16.33 -6.07
C LEU A 344 3.59 -17.75 -6.29
N THR A 345 2.74 -18.67 -6.73
CA THR A 345 3.13 -20.06 -7.02
C THR A 345 4.29 -20.15 -8.02
N ARG A 346 4.26 -19.33 -9.09
CA ARG A 346 5.35 -19.30 -10.09
C ARG A 346 6.65 -18.79 -9.50
N ALA A 347 6.59 -17.77 -8.64
CA ALA A 347 7.76 -17.21 -7.97
C ALA A 347 8.37 -18.25 -7.03
N TYR A 348 7.56 -18.93 -6.22
CA TYR A 348 8.04 -19.99 -5.33
C TYR A 348 8.67 -21.17 -6.11
N LYS A 349 8.04 -21.58 -7.21
CA LYS A 349 8.62 -22.60 -8.09
C LYS A 349 9.98 -22.19 -8.61
N ALA A 350 10.12 -20.96 -9.11
CA ALA A 350 11.38 -20.45 -9.64
C ALA A 350 12.51 -20.46 -8.58
N VAL A 351 12.20 -20.23 -7.31
CA VAL A 351 13.16 -20.31 -6.21
C VAL A 351 13.45 -21.78 -5.87
N LEU A 352 12.41 -22.58 -5.66
CA LEU A 352 12.54 -23.97 -5.17
C LEU A 352 13.18 -24.91 -6.19
N GLU A 353 12.98 -24.67 -7.50
CA GLU A 353 13.65 -25.43 -8.59
C GLU A 353 15.18 -25.33 -8.51
N HIS A 354 15.69 -24.26 -7.94
CA HIS A 354 17.13 -23.99 -7.81
C HIS A 354 17.64 -24.14 -6.36
N TRP A 355 16.77 -24.47 -5.44
CA TRP A 355 17.13 -24.72 -4.05
C TRP A 355 17.50 -26.18 -3.86
N THR A 356 18.75 -26.45 -3.53
CA THR A 356 19.24 -27.82 -3.48
C THR A 356 18.68 -28.58 -2.28
N PRO A 357 18.41 -29.91 -2.40
CA PRO A 357 17.92 -30.73 -1.30
C PRO A 357 18.86 -30.79 -0.07
N ASN A 358 20.14 -30.48 -0.25
CA ASN A 358 21.09 -30.42 0.86
C ASN A 358 20.87 -29.23 1.80
N THR A 359 20.26 -28.16 1.28
CA THR A 359 20.02 -26.92 2.04
C THR A 359 18.54 -26.71 2.36
N LEU A 360 17.65 -27.41 1.67
CA LEU A 360 16.21 -27.42 1.94
C LEU A 360 15.68 -28.85 1.96
N PRO A 361 15.07 -29.32 3.05
CA PRO A 361 14.60 -30.72 3.20
C PRO A 361 13.27 -30.95 2.45
N TYR A 362 13.03 -30.32 1.31
CA TYR A 362 11.83 -30.44 0.52
C TYR A 362 12.13 -30.82 -0.94
N ASN A 363 11.45 -31.87 -1.44
CA ASN A 363 11.66 -32.37 -2.80
C ASN A 363 10.39 -32.43 -3.67
N GLY A 364 9.26 -31.95 -3.18
CA GLY A 364 7.94 -32.09 -3.83
C GLY A 364 7.55 -30.89 -4.70
N MET A 365 8.09 -30.79 -5.91
CA MET A 365 7.77 -29.65 -6.82
C MET A 365 6.32 -29.61 -7.32
N GLU A 366 5.61 -30.73 -7.31
CA GLU A 366 4.24 -30.81 -7.84
C GLU A 366 3.20 -30.20 -6.90
N ASP A 367 3.50 -30.15 -5.60
CA ASP A 367 2.58 -29.74 -4.54
C ASP A 367 2.67 -28.26 -4.18
N ILE A 368 3.49 -27.48 -4.92
CA ILE A 368 3.58 -26.04 -4.72
C ILE A 368 2.33 -25.39 -5.30
N LYS A 369 1.28 -25.40 -4.52
CA LYS A 369 -0.02 -24.79 -4.82
C LYS A 369 -0.52 -24.07 -3.58
N ILE A 370 -1.25 -22.98 -3.80
CA ILE A 370 -1.99 -22.26 -2.76
C ILE A 370 -3.37 -22.90 -2.67
N GLU A 371 -3.79 -23.24 -1.47
CA GLU A 371 -5.14 -23.76 -1.23
C GLU A 371 -6.14 -22.61 -1.23
N PRO A 372 -7.16 -22.60 -2.13
CA PRO A 372 -8.16 -21.55 -2.11
C PRO A 372 -8.91 -21.50 -0.77
N LEU A 373 -9.24 -20.31 -0.30
CA LEU A 373 -9.98 -20.11 0.95
C LEU A 373 -11.35 -20.84 0.92
N ILE A 374 -11.95 -20.98 -0.27
CA ILE A 374 -13.19 -21.68 -0.49
C ILE A 374 -13.04 -22.58 -1.72
N LYS A 375 -13.39 -23.84 -1.56
CA LYS A 375 -13.43 -24.81 -2.65
C LYS A 375 -14.82 -24.84 -3.25
N SER A 376 -14.91 -24.82 -4.58
CA SER A 376 -16.14 -25.23 -5.26
C SER A 376 -16.46 -26.67 -4.86
N VAL A 377 -17.64 -26.90 -4.31
CA VAL A 377 -18.13 -28.26 -4.11
C VAL A 377 -18.41 -28.83 -5.49
N THR A 378 -17.43 -29.51 -6.07
CA THR A 378 -17.68 -30.38 -7.22
C THR A 378 -18.57 -31.49 -6.69
N ASN A 379 -19.88 -31.40 -6.94
CA ASN A 379 -20.78 -32.54 -6.79
C ASN A 379 -20.22 -33.64 -7.69
N GLY A 380 -19.46 -34.54 -7.10
CA GLY A 380 -19.07 -35.77 -7.74
C GLY A 380 -20.37 -36.54 -8.06
N THR A 381 -20.81 -36.46 -9.30
CA THR A 381 -21.71 -37.47 -9.87
C THR A 381 -20.94 -38.76 -9.86
N ASN A 382 -21.25 -39.63 -8.89
CA ASN A 382 -20.94 -41.05 -8.93
C ASN A 382 -21.66 -41.71 -10.11
#